data_f280a07dfd74c921fbc16480b93cb9ac
#
_entry.id   f280a07dfd74c921fbc16480b93cb9ac
#
_cell.length_a   1.000
_cell.length_b   1.000
_cell.length_c   1.000
_cell.angle_alpha   90.00
_cell.angle_beta   90.00
_cell.angle_gamma   90.00
#
_symmetry.space_group_name_H-M   'P 1'
#
loop_
_entity.id
_entity.type
_entity.pdbx_description
1 polymer ?
#
loop_
_entity_poly.entity_id
_entity_poly.type
_entity_poly.pdbx_seq_one_letter_code
_entity_poly.pdbx_strand_id
1 'polypeptide(L)'
;MKTSIVLTAVAALAAKASAACFAERLGYPCCKGNTVAYTDNDGKWGVENGNWCGIADTPSPAACWSTSLGYPCCSSSSAQVYYTDNDGKWGVENGDWCGIPTGSTGGSTGGSTGGGSVTPSGEQFTISGNPFSGVEFYINPYYVEEVDGAIAQMSDSSLIAKAEKMKTYSNAIWLDTIKNMQSWLESNLQGAQSQHQSSGKDVLTVFVVYDLPGRDCHALASNGELLANDGDFTRYKSEYIDVIEGHLKTYKSQPVVLIVEPDSLANMVTNLDSTPACRDSEKYYMDGHAYLIKKFGVLPHVAMYLDIGHAFWLGWDDNREKAGKVYAKVISSGAPGKVRGFTDNVANYTPWEDPTLSRGPETEWNPCPDEKRYLQAIQKDFKSAGIQSVYFVCDTSRNGKKVDRKHPGEWCNQTGVGIGARPQASPVSGMEYLDAFYWIKPLGESDGTSDESAARFDGYCGHETAMKPAPEAGQWFQKHFEQGIKNANPP
;
A
#
# COMPACT_ATOMS: atom_id res chain seq x y z
N MET A 1 55.49 12.78 72.58
CA MET A 1 55.20 11.68 71.68
C MET A 1 54.62 12.28 70.42
N LYS A 2 55.39 12.37 69.35
CA LYS A 2 54.92 12.91 68.05
C LYS A 2 54.94 11.71 67.06
N THR A 3 53.68 11.38 66.61
CA THR A 3 53.53 10.29 65.65
C THR A 3 53.40 10.91 64.24
N SER A 4 54.40 10.62 63.40
CA SER A 4 54.45 11.03 62.02
C SER A 4 53.62 10.05 61.18
N ILE A 5 52.68 10.57 60.41
CA ILE A 5 51.90 9.84 59.43
C ILE A 5 52.61 10.01 58.09
N VAL A 6 53.07 8.89 57.49
CA VAL A 6 53.63 8.83 56.14
C VAL A 6 52.47 8.63 55.17
N LEU A 7 52.23 9.63 54.30
CA LEU A 7 51.33 9.48 53.17
C LEU A 7 52.10 8.80 52.00
N THR A 8 51.70 7.60 51.65
CA THR A 8 52.12 6.92 50.40
C THR A 8 51.18 7.35 49.28
N ALA A 9 51.66 8.08 48.31
CA ALA A 9 50.98 8.40 47.09
C ALA A 9 50.93 7.18 46.18
N VAL A 10 49.73 6.65 45.89
CA VAL A 10 49.51 5.62 44.86
C VAL A 10 49.26 6.33 43.54
N ALA A 11 50.22 6.23 42.61
CA ALA A 11 50.08 6.67 41.24
C ALA A 11 49.15 5.68 40.50
N ALA A 12 47.98 6.09 40.14
CA ALA A 12 47.10 5.31 39.26
C ALA A 12 47.59 5.44 37.81
N LEU A 13 48.17 4.36 37.29
CA LEU A 13 48.38 4.20 35.86
C LEU A 13 47.01 4.00 35.19
N ALA A 14 46.59 4.99 34.43
CA ALA A 14 45.46 4.82 33.49
C ALA A 14 45.95 3.94 32.33
N ALA A 15 45.62 2.67 32.35
CA ALA A 15 45.75 1.79 31.22
C ALA A 15 44.68 2.21 30.18
N LYS A 16 45.14 2.72 29.03
CA LYS A 16 44.27 2.85 27.85
C LYS A 16 43.88 1.43 27.43
N ALA A 17 42.62 1.08 27.62
CA ALA A 17 42.06 -0.12 27.01
C ALA A 17 42.09 0.06 25.49
N SER A 18 43.01 -0.61 24.84
CA SER A 18 43.01 -0.81 23.39
C SER A 18 41.82 -1.72 23.10
N ALA A 19 40.91 -1.32 22.20
CA ALA A 19 39.82 -2.18 21.76
C ALA A 19 40.43 -3.41 21.09
N ALA A 20 40.21 -4.58 21.67
CA ALA A 20 40.68 -5.87 21.13
C ALA A 20 39.88 -6.17 19.83
N CYS A 21 40.59 -6.53 18.74
CA CYS A 21 39.98 -6.99 17.50
C CYS A 21 39.87 -8.52 17.48
N PHE A 22 39.03 -9.08 16.62
CA PHE A 22 38.79 -10.52 16.50
C PHE A 22 40.09 -11.32 16.24
N ALA A 23 41.08 -10.71 15.56
CA ALA A 23 42.31 -11.38 15.13
C ALA A 23 43.26 -11.70 16.28
N GLU A 24 43.16 -11.00 17.43
CA GLU A 24 44.02 -11.30 18.60
C GLU A 24 43.79 -12.72 19.13
N ARG A 25 42.55 -13.23 19.08
CA ARG A 25 42.25 -14.63 19.45
C ARG A 25 42.87 -15.66 18.49
N LEU A 26 43.22 -15.23 17.27
CA LEU A 26 43.83 -16.04 16.23
C LEU A 26 45.35 -15.83 16.17
N GLY A 27 45.94 -15.02 17.09
CA GLY A 27 47.36 -14.76 17.19
C GLY A 27 47.89 -13.68 16.23
N TYR A 28 47.04 -12.84 15.66
CA TYR A 28 47.42 -11.74 14.78
C TYR A 28 47.16 -10.39 15.46
N PRO A 29 47.96 -9.35 15.13
CA PRO A 29 47.75 -8.01 15.68
C PRO A 29 46.51 -7.34 15.08
N CYS A 30 45.99 -6.33 15.78
CA CYS A 30 44.96 -5.43 15.21
C CYS A 30 45.59 -4.41 14.26
N CYS A 31 44.97 -4.14 13.14
CA CYS A 31 45.35 -3.07 12.21
C CYS A 31 45.17 -1.70 12.87
N LYS A 32 46.00 -0.75 12.48
CA LYS A 32 45.88 0.66 12.84
C LYS A 32 44.98 1.42 11.84
N GLY A 33 44.88 0.94 10.61
CA GLY A 33 44.08 1.47 9.55
C GLY A 33 42.89 0.56 9.23
N ASN A 34 42.00 1.04 8.35
CA ASN A 34 40.72 0.35 8.00
C ASN A 34 40.73 -0.18 6.55
N THR A 35 41.89 -0.30 5.90
CA THR A 35 41.96 -0.77 4.51
C THR A 35 41.82 -2.28 4.47
N VAL A 36 40.70 -2.77 3.95
CA VAL A 36 40.39 -4.20 3.84
C VAL A 36 41.18 -4.80 2.67
N ALA A 37 42.01 -5.81 2.97
CA ALA A 37 42.72 -6.61 1.97
C ALA A 37 42.02 -7.95 1.69
N TYR A 38 41.33 -8.52 2.69
CA TYR A 38 40.61 -9.79 2.60
C TYR A 38 39.48 -9.86 3.64
N THR A 39 38.44 -10.63 3.37
CA THR A 39 37.34 -10.90 4.32
C THR A 39 37.03 -12.39 4.34
N ASP A 40 36.95 -12.98 5.53
CA ASP A 40 36.52 -14.37 5.76
C ASP A 40 35.43 -14.44 6.85
N ASN A 41 35.15 -15.66 7.31
CA ASN A 41 34.13 -15.89 8.34
C ASN A 41 34.56 -15.38 9.73
N ASP A 42 35.81 -15.09 9.97
CA ASP A 42 36.30 -14.55 11.23
C ASP A 42 36.27 -13.02 11.26
N GLY A 43 36.34 -12.35 10.09
CA GLY A 43 36.26 -10.90 10.00
C GLY A 43 37.00 -10.27 8.82
N LYS A 44 37.27 -8.96 8.92
CA LYS A 44 37.97 -8.18 7.89
C LYS A 44 39.48 -8.11 8.22
N TRP A 45 40.30 -8.47 7.25
CA TRP A 45 41.75 -8.47 7.36
C TRP A 45 42.38 -7.32 6.56
N GLY A 46 43.36 -6.68 7.14
CA GLY A 46 44.25 -5.73 6.48
C GLY A 46 45.68 -6.24 6.42
N VAL A 47 46.54 -5.55 5.68
CA VAL A 47 47.96 -5.80 5.63
C VAL A 47 48.71 -4.49 5.97
N GLU A 48 49.45 -4.50 7.06
CA GLU A 48 50.31 -3.38 7.48
C GLU A 48 51.76 -3.83 7.61
N ASN A 49 52.66 -3.06 7.00
CA ASN A 49 54.10 -3.38 6.97
C ASN A 49 54.40 -4.82 6.50
N GLY A 50 53.58 -5.34 5.55
CA GLY A 50 53.76 -6.68 4.99
C GLY A 50 53.21 -7.81 5.87
N ASN A 51 52.56 -7.53 6.99
CA ASN A 51 51.98 -8.52 7.89
C ASN A 51 50.46 -8.41 7.94
N TRP A 52 49.78 -9.55 8.05
CA TRP A 52 48.36 -9.62 8.25
C TRP A 52 47.95 -9.08 9.63
N CYS A 53 46.88 -8.31 9.68
CA CYS A 53 46.30 -7.81 10.91
C CYS A 53 44.79 -7.83 10.80
N GLY A 54 44.06 -8.03 11.91
CA GLY A 54 42.61 -7.89 11.95
C GLY A 54 42.21 -6.43 12.03
N ILE A 55 41.34 -6.01 11.12
CA ILE A 55 40.71 -4.69 11.22
C ILE A 55 39.76 -4.76 12.40
N ALA A 56 40.01 -3.93 13.43
CA ALA A 56 39.06 -3.78 14.51
C ALA A 56 37.78 -3.22 13.86
N ASP A 57 36.65 -3.90 14.06
CA ASP A 57 35.38 -3.26 13.80
C ASP A 57 35.44 -1.95 14.57
N THR A 58 35.26 -0.83 13.86
CA THR A 58 35.03 0.46 14.51
C THR A 58 33.97 0.19 15.55
N PRO A 59 34.10 0.69 16.79
CA PRO A 59 33.13 0.36 17.82
C PRO A 59 31.74 0.59 17.22
N SER A 60 31.03 -0.53 17.05
CA SER A 60 29.62 -0.50 16.69
C SER A 60 28.98 0.55 17.60
N PRO A 61 28.25 1.53 17.09
CA PRO A 61 27.49 2.41 17.96
C PRO A 61 26.80 1.51 18.97
N ALA A 62 26.91 1.83 20.28
CA ALA A 62 26.50 0.99 21.40
C ALA A 62 25.26 0.18 21.02
N ALA A 63 25.37 -1.17 21.19
CA ALA A 63 24.38 -2.13 20.73
C ALA A 63 22.97 -1.53 20.82
N CYS A 64 22.36 -1.19 19.71
CA CYS A 64 21.06 -0.58 19.73
C CYS A 64 20.01 -1.66 20.01
N TRP A 65 18.88 -1.26 20.46
CA TRP A 65 17.76 -2.14 20.84
C TRP A 65 17.38 -3.17 19.76
N SER A 66 17.56 -2.85 18.47
CA SER A 66 17.18 -3.72 17.34
C SER A 66 18.01 -4.99 17.21
N THR A 67 19.22 -5.03 17.75
CA THR A 67 20.06 -6.23 17.69
C THR A 67 19.48 -7.40 18.48
N SER A 68 18.72 -7.14 19.54
CA SER A 68 17.99 -8.17 20.26
C SER A 68 16.84 -8.79 19.47
N LEU A 69 16.37 -8.08 18.43
CA LEU A 69 15.31 -8.50 17.52
C LEU A 69 15.86 -9.09 16.21
N GLY A 70 17.19 -9.20 16.07
CA GLY A 70 17.85 -9.77 14.89
C GLY A 70 18.07 -8.77 13.75
N TYR A 71 17.91 -7.46 13.98
CA TYR A 71 18.16 -6.42 12.98
C TYR A 71 19.44 -5.63 13.28
N PRO A 72 20.17 -5.14 12.25
CA PRO A 72 21.34 -4.31 12.45
C PRO A 72 20.99 -2.95 13.04
N CYS A 73 21.97 -2.25 13.59
CA CYS A 73 21.84 -0.84 13.91
C CYS A 73 22.05 0.02 12.67
N CYS A 74 21.30 1.09 12.52
CA CYS A 74 21.61 2.10 11.52
C CYS A 74 22.98 2.74 11.80
N SER A 75 23.67 3.15 10.76
CA SER A 75 25.02 3.72 10.84
C SER A 75 25.06 5.06 11.57
N SER A 76 23.92 5.76 11.68
CA SER A 76 23.81 7.06 12.33
C SER A 76 22.58 7.13 13.25
N SER A 77 22.74 7.77 14.41
CA SER A 77 21.61 8.15 15.28
C SER A 77 20.74 9.27 14.69
N SER A 78 21.18 9.91 13.61
CA SER A 78 20.42 10.88 12.81
C SER A 78 19.89 10.28 11.50
N ALA A 79 19.90 8.95 11.35
CA ALA A 79 19.30 8.28 10.21
C ALA A 79 17.81 8.65 10.10
N GLN A 80 17.30 8.72 8.87
CA GLN A 80 15.90 9.02 8.65
C GLN A 80 15.04 7.94 9.33
N VAL A 81 14.06 8.39 10.12
CA VAL A 81 13.10 7.48 10.77
C VAL A 81 12.04 7.11 9.75
N TYR A 82 11.95 5.84 9.42
CA TYR A 82 10.92 5.29 8.54
C TYR A 82 9.77 4.66 9.34
N TYR A 83 10.08 4.13 10.52
CA TYR A 83 9.09 3.50 11.39
C TYR A 83 9.47 3.67 12.85
N THR A 84 8.46 3.66 13.75
CA THR A 84 8.67 3.69 15.21
C THR A 84 7.68 2.73 15.85
N ASP A 85 8.17 1.84 16.72
CA ASP A 85 7.36 0.93 17.52
C ASP A 85 7.71 1.05 19.01
N ASN A 86 7.23 0.09 19.81
CA ASN A 86 7.51 0.06 21.25
C ASN A 86 8.98 -0.23 21.57
N ASP A 87 9.73 -0.82 20.65
CA ASP A 87 11.12 -1.17 20.82
C ASP A 87 12.06 -0.02 20.42
N GLY A 88 11.64 0.84 19.47
CA GLY A 88 12.43 2.02 19.10
C GLY A 88 12.12 2.60 17.71
N LYS A 89 13.10 3.37 17.20
CA LYS A 89 13.00 4.00 15.87
C LYS A 89 13.77 3.17 14.84
N TRP A 90 13.12 2.91 13.72
CA TRP A 90 13.64 2.16 12.60
C TRP A 90 14.04 3.07 11.45
N GLY A 91 15.18 2.79 10.85
CA GLY A 91 15.64 3.33 9.58
C GLY A 91 15.76 2.24 8.53
N VAL A 92 16.07 2.64 7.30
CA VAL A 92 16.41 1.73 6.21
C VAL A 92 17.77 2.16 5.66
N GLU A 93 18.73 1.24 5.59
CA GLU A 93 20.04 1.47 4.99
C GLU A 93 20.37 0.30 4.06
N ASN A 94 20.78 0.61 2.83
CA ASN A 94 21.07 -0.37 1.78
C ASN A 94 19.92 -1.35 1.47
N GLY A 95 18.66 -0.90 1.67
CA GLY A 95 17.47 -1.72 1.46
C GLY A 95 17.05 -2.59 2.63
N ASP A 96 17.80 -2.60 3.73
CA ASP A 96 17.51 -3.41 4.92
C ASP A 96 17.08 -2.54 6.12
N TRP A 97 16.14 -3.05 6.90
CA TRP A 97 15.74 -2.40 8.14
C TRP A 97 16.85 -2.40 9.19
N CYS A 98 17.03 -1.25 9.83
CA CYS A 98 17.99 -1.09 10.93
C CYS A 98 17.36 -0.29 12.08
N GLY A 99 17.76 -0.61 13.31
CA GLY A 99 17.35 0.19 14.47
C GLY A 99 18.21 1.43 14.61
N ILE A 100 17.55 2.60 14.72
CA ILE A 100 18.27 3.87 14.92
C ILE A 100 18.76 3.94 16.37
N PRO A 101 20.09 4.08 16.61
CA PRO A 101 20.63 4.14 17.95
C PRO A 101 20.10 5.36 18.73
N THR A 102 19.62 5.17 19.94
CA THR A 102 19.32 6.28 20.86
C THR A 102 20.63 6.86 21.37
N GLY A 103 20.99 8.07 20.93
CA GLY A 103 22.20 8.75 21.37
C GLY A 103 22.15 8.96 22.88
N SER A 104 23.15 8.42 23.60
CA SER A 104 23.36 8.72 25.03
C SER A 104 23.90 10.14 25.16
N THR A 105 23.04 11.10 25.50
CA THR A 105 23.45 12.42 26.00
C THR A 105 22.96 12.58 27.41
N GLY A 106 23.91 12.55 28.33
CA GLY A 106 23.67 13.01 29.70
C GLY A 106 23.52 14.53 29.75
N GLY A 107 22.52 15.02 30.47
CA GLY A 107 22.52 16.30 31.14
C GLY A 107 21.89 17.50 30.45
N SER A 108 20.68 17.79 30.83
CA SER A 108 20.11 19.10 31.22
C SER A 108 19.83 20.23 30.23
N THR A 109 18.57 20.62 30.28
CA THR A 109 17.93 21.92 30.03
C THR A 109 17.73 22.45 28.65
N GLY A 110 16.45 22.47 28.27
CA GLY A 110 15.80 23.60 27.61
C GLY A 110 15.86 23.70 26.11
N GLY A 111 14.79 23.31 25.46
CA GLY A 111 14.56 23.66 24.07
C GLY A 111 13.75 22.58 23.33
N SER A 112 12.45 22.66 23.46
CA SER A 112 11.47 21.84 22.75
C SER A 112 11.60 22.06 21.24
N THR A 113 12.02 21.02 20.51
CA THR A 113 11.59 20.78 19.13
C THR A 113 11.32 19.27 19.03
N GLY A 114 10.01 18.97 19.13
CA GLY A 114 9.54 17.61 19.32
C GLY A 114 9.54 16.82 18.02
N GLY A 115 10.19 15.65 18.07
CA GLY A 115 9.72 14.47 17.39
C GLY A 115 8.87 13.70 18.40
N GLY A 116 7.66 14.16 18.66
CA GLY A 116 6.72 13.49 19.53
C GLY A 116 6.09 12.32 18.80
N SER A 117 6.01 11.19 19.47
CA SER A 117 4.92 10.23 19.19
C SER A 117 3.63 11.05 19.13
N VAL A 118 3.02 11.11 17.95
CA VAL A 118 1.75 11.82 17.78
C VAL A 118 0.74 10.98 18.52
N THR A 119 0.48 11.36 19.77
CA THR A 119 -0.65 10.78 20.50
C THR A 119 -1.89 11.10 19.69
N PRO A 120 -2.73 10.10 19.33
CA PRO A 120 -3.97 10.36 18.63
C PRO A 120 -4.82 11.34 19.43
N SER A 121 -4.77 12.61 19.06
CA SER A 121 -5.47 13.68 19.75
C SER A 121 -6.21 14.53 18.73
N GLY A 122 -7.49 14.67 18.91
CA GLY A 122 -8.34 15.50 18.09
C GLY A 122 -9.81 15.16 18.33
N GLU A 123 -10.66 16.13 18.07
CA GLU A 123 -12.10 15.89 18.02
C GLU A 123 -12.41 14.90 16.90
N GLN A 124 -13.49 14.17 17.07
CA GLN A 124 -13.99 13.23 16.08
C GLN A 124 -14.32 13.95 14.76
N PHE A 125 -13.64 13.59 13.68
CA PHE A 125 -14.03 14.05 12.36
C PHE A 125 -15.37 13.43 11.95
N THR A 126 -16.20 14.19 11.25
CA THR A 126 -17.46 13.69 10.72
C THR A 126 -17.55 14.06 9.26
N ILE A 127 -17.59 13.07 8.40
CA ILE A 127 -17.77 13.27 6.95
C ILE A 127 -19.18 13.81 6.70
N SER A 128 -19.25 14.97 6.03
CA SER A 128 -20.48 15.59 5.60
C SER A 128 -20.41 15.81 4.08
N GLY A 129 -21.26 15.12 3.34
CA GLY A 129 -21.29 15.22 1.88
C GLY A 129 -20.23 14.36 1.20
N ASN A 130 -19.59 14.90 0.16
CA ASN A 130 -18.52 14.22 -0.58
C ASN A 130 -17.21 14.18 0.24
N PRO A 131 -16.70 12.98 0.61
CA PRO A 131 -15.51 12.87 1.47
C PRO A 131 -14.22 13.39 0.83
N PHE A 132 -14.18 13.54 -0.49
CA PHE A 132 -13.02 14.04 -1.23
C PHE A 132 -13.01 15.57 -1.35
N SER A 133 -14.11 16.24 -0.99
CA SER A 133 -14.23 17.70 -1.16
C SER A 133 -13.69 18.47 0.05
N GLY A 134 -12.88 19.50 -0.21
CA GLY A 134 -12.40 20.41 0.84
C GLY A 134 -11.26 19.87 1.69
N VAL A 135 -10.68 18.74 1.32
CA VAL A 135 -9.57 18.07 2.01
C VAL A 135 -8.32 18.04 1.14
N GLU A 136 -7.16 17.88 1.75
CA GLU A 136 -5.94 17.45 1.06
C GLU A 136 -5.91 15.92 0.98
N PHE A 137 -5.30 15.38 -0.06
CA PHE A 137 -5.10 13.95 -0.19
C PHE A 137 -3.74 13.55 0.39
N TYR A 138 -3.74 12.49 1.17
CA TYR A 138 -2.52 11.93 1.74
C TYR A 138 -1.62 11.36 0.63
N ILE A 139 -0.35 11.71 0.65
CA ILE A 139 0.65 11.16 -0.28
C ILE A 139 1.23 9.88 0.31
N ASN A 140 1.08 8.77 -0.39
CA ASN A 140 1.61 7.48 0.01
C ASN A 140 3.15 7.46 -0.13
N PRO A 141 3.92 7.41 0.98
CA PRO A 141 5.37 7.45 0.92
C PRO A 141 5.99 6.22 0.26
N TYR A 142 5.36 5.06 0.40
CA TYR A 142 5.82 3.84 -0.26
C TYR A 142 5.82 3.97 -1.79
N TYR A 143 4.73 4.50 -2.35
CA TYR A 143 4.67 4.74 -3.80
C TYR A 143 5.70 5.79 -4.26
N VAL A 144 5.99 6.80 -3.44
CA VAL A 144 7.07 7.77 -3.73
C VAL A 144 8.42 7.07 -3.85
N GLU A 145 8.72 6.14 -2.94
CA GLU A 145 9.97 5.35 -2.98
C GLU A 145 10.04 4.43 -4.21
N GLU A 146 8.95 3.78 -4.59
CA GLU A 146 8.90 2.97 -5.82
C GLU A 146 9.16 3.82 -7.07
N VAL A 147 8.59 5.01 -7.14
CA VAL A 147 8.81 5.96 -8.25
C VAL A 147 10.25 6.47 -8.24
N ASP A 148 10.87 6.75 -7.09
CA ASP A 148 12.28 7.11 -6.98
C ASP A 148 13.19 5.98 -7.48
N GLY A 149 12.89 4.74 -7.10
CA GLY A 149 13.55 3.54 -7.63
C GLY A 149 13.41 3.39 -9.14
N ALA A 150 12.24 3.75 -9.67
CA ALA A 150 12.00 3.76 -11.12
C ALA A 150 12.83 4.84 -11.82
N ILE A 151 12.82 6.07 -11.30
CA ILE A 151 13.59 7.20 -11.85
C ILE A 151 15.09 6.86 -11.93
N ALA A 152 15.63 6.19 -10.92
CA ALA A 152 17.03 5.77 -10.90
C ALA A 152 17.41 4.83 -12.07
N GLN A 153 16.43 4.16 -12.69
CA GLN A 153 16.62 3.27 -13.83
C GLN A 153 16.34 3.94 -15.18
N MET A 154 15.85 5.19 -15.19
CA MET A 154 15.48 5.92 -16.40
C MET A 154 16.64 6.76 -16.93
N SER A 155 16.66 6.94 -18.26
CA SER A 155 17.60 7.83 -18.94
C SER A 155 16.92 8.96 -19.73
N ASP A 156 15.63 8.85 -20.05
CA ASP A 156 14.86 9.87 -20.75
C ASP A 156 14.42 10.97 -19.78
N SER A 157 15.01 12.16 -19.91
CA SER A 157 14.71 13.29 -19.03
C SER A 157 13.26 13.75 -19.09
N SER A 158 12.56 13.52 -20.20
CA SER A 158 11.14 13.88 -20.33
C SER A 158 10.25 12.93 -19.54
N LEU A 159 10.58 11.65 -19.54
CA LEU A 159 9.89 10.65 -18.71
C LEU A 159 10.21 10.82 -17.23
N ILE A 160 11.47 11.12 -16.88
CA ILE A 160 11.87 11.46 -15.51
C ILE A 160 11.03 12.62 -14.97
N ALA A 161 10.89 13.71 -15.75
CA ALA A 161 10.09 14.86 -15.33
C ALA A 161 8.59 14.51 -15.11
N LYS A 162 8.04 13.55 -15.87
CA LYS A 162 6.69 13.03 -15.65
C LYS A 162 6.62 12.13 -14.39
N ALA A 163 7.62 11.27 -14.20
CA ALA A 163 7.70 10.41 -13.01
C ALA A 163 7.81 11.26 -11.73
N GLU A 164 8.61 12.33 -11.72
CA GLU A 164 8.68 13.28 -10.60
C GLU A 164 7.32 13.86 -10.21
N LYS A 165 6.47 14.14 -11.21
CA LYS A 165 5.10 14.61 -10.92
C LYS A 165 4.23 13.53 -10.27
N MET A 166 4.45 12.24 -10.56
CA MET A 166 3.68 11.15 -9.96
C MET A 166 3.78 11.15 -8.44
N LYS A 167 4.94 11.50 -7.90
CA LYS A 167 5.18 11.59 -6.45
C LYS A 167 4.34 12.67 -5.75
N THR A 168 3.75 13.60 -6.50
CA THR A 168 2.91 14.67 -5.96
C THR A 168 1.42 14.36 -5.95
N TYR A 169 1.02 13.20 -6.46
CA TYR A 169 -0.36 12.76 -6.50
C TYR A 169 -0.59 11.59 -5.54
N SER A 170 -1.73 11.64 -4.89
CA SER A 170 -2.17 10.59 -3.99
C SER A 170 -2.65 9.34 -4.76
N ASN A 171 -2.46 8.19 -4.15
CA ASN A 171 -3.02 6.91 -4.57
C ASN A 171 -3.49 6.11 -3.35
N ALA A 172 -4.28 5.08 -3.56
CA ALA A 172 -4.76 4.26 -2.47
C ALA A 172 -3.66 3.31 -1.96
N ILE A 173 -3.75 2.98 -0.68
CA ILE A 173 -2.84 2.08 0.03
C ILE A 173 -3.53 0.73 0.18
N TRP A 174 -2.94 -0.32 -0.40
CA TRP A 174 -3.51 -1.66 -0.38
C TRP A 174 -3.15 -2.42 0.89
N LEU A 175 -4.16 -2.88 1.59
CA LEU A 175 -4.03 -3.75 2.76
C LEU A 175 -4.37 -5.18 2.32
N ASP A 176 -3.48 -5.81 1.57
CA ASP A 176 -3.73 -7.04 0.80
C ASP A 176 -3.38 -8.33 1.55
N THR A 177 -2.82 -8.21 2.74
CA THR A 177 -2.55 -9.31 3.69
C THR A 177 -2.63 -8.79 5.12
N ILE A 178 -2.82 -9.70 6.09
CA ILE A 178 -2.75 -9.37 7.52
C ILE A 178 -1.41 -8.68 7.85
N LYS A 179 -0.30 -9.20 7.31
CA LYS A 179 1.03 -8.65 7.54
C LYS A 179 1.16 -7.22 6.99
N ASN A 180 0.76 -6.99 5.75
CA ASN A 180 0.85 -5.66 5.12
C ASN A 180 -0.09 -4.66 5.80
N MET A 181 -1.28 -5.09 6.18
CA MET A 181 -2.21 -4.29 6.97
C MET A 181 -1.56 -3.83 8.29
N GLN A 182 -0.96 -4.74 9.06
CA GLN A 182 -0.27 -4.42 10.31
C GLN A 182 0.90 -3.46 10.12
N SER A 183 1.65 -3.61 9.01
CA SER A 183 2.81 -2.77 8.71
C SER A 183 2.43 -1.36 8.25
N TRP A 184 1.34 -1.21 7.50
CA TRP A 184 1.09 0.02 6.75
C TRP A 184 -0.08 0.85 7.27
N LEU A 185 -1.09 0.25 7.91
CA LEU A 185 -2.29 0.98 8.31
C LEU A 185 -1.97 2.10 9.30
N GLU A 186 -1.34 1.77 10.42
CA GLU A 186 -1.06 2.75 11.46
C GLU A 186 -0.06 3.81 11.02
N SER A 187 1.03 3.41 10.35
CA SER A 187 2.06 4.35 9.87
C SER A 187 1.49 5.40 8.90
N ASN A 188 0.59 5.00 8.00
CA ASN A 188 -0.05 5.92 7.07
C ASN A 188 -1.12 6.80 7.74
N LEU A 189 -1.86 6.30 8.74
CA LEU A 189 -2.75 7.12 9.56
C LEU A 189 -1.98 8.18 10.37
N GLN A 190 -0.83 7.83 10.92
CA GLN A 190 0.09 8.78 11.59
C GLN A 190 0.67 9.79 10.59
N GLY A 191 1.05 9.34 9.39
CA GLY A 191 1.52 10.20 8.32
C GLY A 191 0.49 11.26 7.91
N ALA A 192 -0.77 10.87 7.78
CA ALA A 192 -1.87 11.79 7.49
C ALA A 192 -2.08 12.82 8.60
N GLN A 193 -1.98 12.41 9.88
CA GLN A 193 -2.01 13.37 11.00
C GLN A 193 -0.83 14.34 10.95
N SER A 194 0.36 13.88 10.61
CA SER A 194 1.55 14.73 10.49
C SER A 194 1.40 15.72 9.33
N GLN A 195 0.82 15.28 8.21
CA GLN A 195 0.52 16.18 7.08
C GLN A 195 -0.54 17.23 7.48
N HIS A 196 -1.60 16.83 8.21
CA HIS A 196 -2.59 17.75 8.78
C HIS A 196 -1.95 18.81 9.69
N GLN A 197 -1.09 18.39 10.61
CA GLN A 197 -0.40 19.30 11.52
C GLN A 197 0.48 20.33 10.79
N SER A 198 1.11 19.92 9.68
CA SER A 198 1.98 20.78 8.87
C SER A 198 1.23 21.72 7.94
N SER A 199 0.11 21.26 7.35
CA SER A 199 -0.67 22.03 6.38
C SER A 199 -1.82 22.83 7.02
N GLY A 200 -2.30 22.39 8.20
CA GLY A 200 -3.49 22.94 8.85
C GLY A 200 -4.81 22.59 8.15
N LYS A 201 -4.79 21.65 7.20
CA LYS A 201 -5.98 21.18 6.45
C LYS A 201 -6.30 19.75 6.82
N ASP A 202 -7.57 19.38 6.69
CA ASP A 202 -7.97 17.99 6.84
C ASP A 202 -7.35 17.14 5.71
N VAL A 203 -6.85 15.96 6.06
CA VAL A 203 -6.11 15.08 5.15
C VAL A 203 -6.85 13.76 5.00
N LEU A 204 -7.30 13.48 3.78
CA LEU A 204 -7.99 12.24 3.43
C LEU A 204 -6.98 11.15 3.09
N THR A 205 -7.09 10.01 3.78
CA THR A 205 -6.38 8.77 3.42
C THR A 205 -7.33 7.77 2.79
N VAL A 206 -6.89 7.13 1.71
CA VAL A 206 -7.68 6.10 1.01
C VAL A 206 -6.97 4.76 1.15
N PHE A 207 -7.64 3.78 1.75
CA PHE A 207 -7.16 2.40 1.86
C PHE A 207 -8.03 1.47 1.02
N VAL A 208 -7.39 0.44 0.46
CA VAL A 208 -8.07 -0.72 -0.12
C VAL A 208 -8.03 -1.87 0.87
N VAL A 209 -9.18 -2.28 1.36
CA VAL A 209 -9.35 -3.48 2.21
C VAL A 209 -9.49 -4.65 1.26
N TYR A 210 -8.54 -5.61 1.30
CA TYR A 210 -8.44 -6.63 0.25
C TYR A 210 -7.79 -7.93 0.78
N ASP A 211 -8.53 -8.68 1.62
CA ASP A 211 -8.04 -9.97 2.12
C ASP A 211 -9.16 -10.99 2.46
N LEU A 212 -10.29 -10.91 1.75
CA LEU A 212 -11.39 -11.87 1.92
C LEU A 212 -10.92 -13.32 1.74
N PRO A 213 -11.39 -14.27 2.57
CA PRO A 213 -11.13 -15.68 2.38
C PRO A 213 -11.58 -16.18 1.01
N GLY A 214 -10.64 -16.76 0.26
CA GLY A 214 -10.85 -17.16 -1.13
C GLY A 214 -10.88 -16.00 -2.12
N ARG A 215 -10.23 -14.87 -1.79
CA ARG A 215 -10.07 -13.70 -2.64
C ARG A 215 -9.67 -14.10 -4.06
N ASP A 216 -10.24 -13.39 -5.03
CA ASP A 216 -10.03 -13.63 -6.47
C ASP A 216 -10.32 -15.07 -6.90
N CYS A 217 -11.48 -15.54 -6.53
CA CYS A 217 -11.93 -16.89 -6.81
C CYS A 217 -11.93 -17.28 -8.30
N HIS A 218 -11.84 -16.29 -9.22
CA HIS A 218 -11.79 -16.48 -10.68
C HIS A 218 -10.46 -16.08 -11.32
N ALA A 219 -9.55 -15.43 -10.56
CA ALA A 219 -8.25 -14.97 -11.05
C ALA A 219 -7.12 -15.50 -10.15
N LEU A 220 -6.27 -16.38 -10.68
CA LEU A 220 -5.22 -17.03 -9.89
C LEU A 220 -4.09 -16.07 -9.49
N ALA A 221 -3.78 -15.07 -10.33
CA ALA A 221 -2.63 -14.18 -10.13
C ALA A 221 -2.68 -13.39 -8.83
N SER A 222 -3.87 -13.04 -8.36
CA SER A 222 -4.12 -12.18 -7.19
C SER A 222 -4.83 -12.88 -6.04
N ASN A 223 -4.91 -14.24 -6.06
CA ASN A 223 -5.50 -14.98 -4.95
C ASN A 223 -4.82 -14.66 -3.61
N GLY A 224 -5.62 -14.63 -2.52
CA GLY A 224 -5.18 -14.21 -1.19
C GLY A 224 -4.51 -15.30 -0.36
N GLU A 225 -4.05 -14.91 0.83
CA GLU A 225 -3.47 -15.83 1.82
C GLU A 225 -4.52 -16.62 2.62
N LEU A 226 -5.74 -16.08 2.72
CA LEU A 226 -6.84 -16.70 3.44
C LEU A 226 -7.67 -17.59 2.52
N LEU A 227 -7.87 -18.84 2.92
CA LEU A 227 -8.66 -19.81 2.16
C LEU A 227 -10.15 -19.69 2.48
N ALA A 228 -11.01 -20.12 1.55
CA ALA A 228 -12.47 -20.17 1.74
C ALA A 228 -12.88 -21.27 2.75
N ASN A 229 -12.61 -21.03 4.03
CA ASN A 229 -12.98 -21.92 5.14
C ASN A 229 -13.31 -21.12 6.42
N ASP A 230 -14.00 -21.76 7.38
CA ASP A 230 -14.45 -21.09 8.61
C ASP A 230 -13.28 -20.66 9.53
N GLY A 231 -12.14 -21.35 9.48
CA GLY A 231 -10.94 -21.00 10.25
C GLY A 231 -10.34 -19.69 9.77
N ASP A 232 -10.08 -19.59 8.47
CA ASP A 232 -9.53 -18.38 7.86
C ASP A 232 -10.56 -17.23 7.86
N PHE A 233 -11.86 -17.52 7.78
CA PHE A 233 -12.88 -16.51 7.99
C PHE A 233 -12.89 -15.94 9.41
N THR A 234 -12.55 -16.76 10.41
CA THR A 234 -12.37 -16.27 11.78
C THR A 234 -11.15 -15.36 11.88
N ARG A 235 -10.03 -15.72 11.23
CA ARG A 235 -8.83 -14.88 11.16
C ARG A 235 -9.11 -13.56 10.44
N TYR A 236 -9.79 -13.59 9.29
CA TYR A 236 -10.22 -12.38 8.57
C TYR A 236 -10.97 -11.41 9.50
N LYS A 237 -11.88 -11.91 10.32
CA LYS A 237 -12.62 -11.05 11.26
C LYS A 237 -11.74 -10.52 12.39
N SER A 238 -10.99 -11.40 13.08
CA SER A 238 -10.30 -11.04 14.33
C SER A 238 -8.90 -10.48 14.13
N GLU A 239 -8.16 -10.94 13.10
CA GLU A 239 -6.78 -10.52 12.86
C GLU A 239 -6.66 -9.42 11.81
N TYR A 240 -7.72 -9.18 11.02
CA TYR A 240 -7.72 -8.20 9.96
C TYR A 240 -8.80 -7.12 10.19
N ILE A 241 -10.10 -7.40 10.09
CA ILE A 241 -11.16 -6.39 10.18
C ILE A 241 -11.23 -5.71 11.56
N ASP A 242 -11.17 -6.48 12.65
CA ASP A 242 -11.25 -5.92 14.01
C ASP A 242 -10.01 -5.08 14.35
N VAL A 243 -8.84 -5.43 13.79
CA VAL A 243 -7.61 -4.65 13.93
C VAL A 243 -7.74 -3.32 13.18
N ILE A 244 -8.21 -3.35 11.93
CA ILE A 244 -8.48 -2.12 11.15
C ILE A 244 -9.47 -1.23 11.90
N GLU A 245 -10.57 -1.78 12.42
CA GLU A 245 -11.55 -1.02 13.22
C GLU A 245 -10.90 -0.34 14.43
N GLY A 246 -10.02 -1.05 15.13
CA GLY A 246 -9.27 -0.53 16.29
C GLY A 246 -8.44 0.71 15.94
N HIS A 247 -7.66 0.63 14.86
CA HIS A 247 -6.86 1.77 14.38
C HIS A 247 -7.73 2.93 13.90
N LEU A 248 -8.80 2.66 13.15
CA LEU A 248 -9.74 3.70 12.71
C LEU A 248 -10.38 4.44 13.91
N LYS A 249 -10.77 3.73 14.97
CA LYS A 249 -11.29 4.35 16.20
C LYS A 249 -10.24 5.19 16.93
N THR A 250 -8.99 4.79 16.87
CA THR A 250 -7.86 5.51 17.47
C THR A 250 -7.55 6.78 16.70
N TYR A 251 -7.46 6.70 15.35
CA TYR A 251 -7.11 7.80 14.45
C TYR A 251 -8.34 8.52 13.87
N LYS A 252 -9.30 8.86 14.71
CA LYS A 252 -10.62 9.38 14.32
C LYS A 252 -10.68 10.86 13.96
N SER A 253 -9.57 11.58 14.01
CA SER A 253 -9.53 13.04 13.79
C SER A 253 -9.35 13.44 12.33
N GLN A 254 -9.12 12.47 11.42
CA GLN A 254 -8.98 12.70 9.99
C GLN A 254 -9.95 11.83 9.19
N PRO A 255 -10.41 12.28 8.02
CA PRO A 255 -11.26 11.48 7.15
C PRO A 255 -10.52 10.30 6.54
N VAL A 256 -11.21 9.16 6.45
CA VAL A 256 -10.72 7.95 5.80
C VAL A 256 -11.75 7.45 4.78
N VAL A 257 -11.28 7.09 3.60
CA VAL A 257 -12.06 6.33 2.62
C VAL A 257 -11.56 4.89 2.58
N LEU A 258 -12.48 3.95 2.63
CA LEU A 258 -12.22 2.52 2.43
C LEU A 258 -12.82 2.06 1.11
N ILE A 259 -11.99 1.59 0.21
CA ILE A 259 -12.35 0.81 -0.97
C ILE A 259 -12.39 -0.65 -0.53
N VAL A 260 -13.51 -1.32 -0.73
CA VAL A 260 -13.76 -2.57 -0.03
C VAL A 260 -13.81 -3.74 -0.98
N GLU A 261 -12.88 -4.65 -0.80
CA GLU A 261 -12.79 -5.99 -1.36
C GLU A 261 -13.05 -6.02 -2.88
N PRO A 262 -12.19 -5.37 -3.67
CA PRO A 262 -12.26 -5.41 -5.13
C PRO A 262 -12.49 -6.82 -5.67
N ASP A 263 -13.23 -6.90 -6.79
CA ASP A 263 -13.55 -8.10 -7.55
C ASP A 263 -14.47 -9.12 -6.86
N SER A 264 -14.72 -9.00 -5.56
CA SER A 264 -15.43 -10.01 -4.77
C SER A 264 -16.92 -10.15 -5.12
N LEU A 265 -17.73 -9.09 -4.93
CA LEU A 265 -19.17 -9.14 -5.19
C LEU A 265 -19.51 -9.23 -6.68
N ALA A 266 -18.67 -8.70 -7.56
CA ALA A 266 -18.84 -8.85 -9.00
C ALA A 266 -18.72 -10.33 -9.43
N ASN A 267 -17.80 -11.10 -8.79
CA ASN A 267 -17.71 -12.54 -8.98
C ASN A 267 -19.00 -13.28 -8.54
N MET A 268 -19.68 -12.79 -7.50
CA MET A 268 -20.97 -13.37 -7.07
C MET A 268 -22.10 -13.11 -8.07
N VAL A 269 -21.94 -12.11 -8.92
CA VAL A 269 -22.91 -11.82 -9.99
C VAL A 269 -22.73 -12.75 -11.18
N THR A 270 -21.48 -13.04 -11.59
CA THR A 270 -21.21 -13.65 -12.89
C THR A 270 -20.58 -15.06 -12.83
N ASN A 271 -19.87 -15.40 -11.76
CA ASN A 271 -18.99 -16.57 -11.75
C ASN A 271 -19.42 -17.73 -10.83
N LEU A 272 -20.56 -17.60 -10.13
CA LEU A 272 -21.06 -18.68 -9.25
C LEU A 272 -21.37 -19.96 -10.00
N ASP A 273 -21.96 -19.88 -11.20
CA ASP A 273 -22.36 -21.06 -11.95
C ASP A 273 -21.18 -21.75 -12.66
N SER A 274 -20.16 -20.99 -13.06
CA SER A 274 -19.04 -21.46 -13.87
C SER A 274 -17.80 -21.85 -13.07
N THR A 275 -17.56 -21.23 -11.89
CA THR A 275 -16.31 -21.36 -11.15
C THR A 275 -16.53 -21.99 -9.77
N PRO A 276 -16.05 -23.25 -9.54
CA PRO A 276 -16.19 -23.91 -8.24
C PRO A 276 -15.64 -23.09 -7.07
N ALA A 277 -14.45 -22.49 -7.21
CA ALA A 277 -13.84 -21.69 -6.16
C ALA A 277 -14.71 -20.48 -5.76
N CYS A 278 -15.46 -19.88 -6.72
CA CYS A 278 -16.39 -18.79 -6.41
C CYS A 278 -17.61 -19.27 -5.63
N ARG A 279 -18.13 -20.49 -5.93
CA ARG A 279 -19.19 -21.11 -5.11
C ARG A 279 -18.73 -21.38 -3.68
N ASP A 280 -17.51 -21.89 -3.52
CA ASP A 280 -16.92 -22.16 -2.21
C ASP A 280 -16.69 -20.89 -1.40
N SER A 281 -16.44 -19.75 -2.10
CA SER A 281 -16.21 -18.44 -1.48
C SER A 281 -17.49 -17.63 -1.23
N GLU A 282 -18.64 -17.97 -1.82
CA GLU A 282 -19.88 -17.19 -1.76
C GLU A 282 -20.26 -16.78 -0.33
N LYS A 283 -20.30 -17.77 0.59
CA LYS A 283 -20.65 -17.54 2.00
C LYS A 283 -19.71 -16.50 2.63
N TYR A 284 -18.42 -16.65 2.41
CA TYR A 284 -17.39 -15.79 3.02
C TYR A 284 -17.40 -14.38 2.44
N TYR A 285 -17.68 -14.23 1.15
CA TYR A 285 -17.82 -12.93 0.51
C TYR A 285 -19.05 -12.20 1.04
N MET A 286 -20.20 -12.84 1.08
CA MET A 286 -21.45 -12.23 1.56
C MET A 286 -21.37 -11.87 3.05
N ASP A 287 -20.93 -12.81 3.90
CA ASP A 287 -20.83 -12.63 5.34
C ASP A 287 -19.68 -11.66 5.73
N GLY A 288 -18.57 -11.70 4.99
CA GLY A 288 -17.44 -10.79 5.18
C GLY A 288 -17.83 -9.32 4.93
N HIS A 289 -18.50 -9.06 3.80
CA HIS A 289 -19.00 -7.71 3.52
C HIS A 289 -20.02 -7.25 4.56
N ALA A 290 -20.96 -8.10 4.96
CA ALA A 290 -21.91 -7.76 6.01
C ALA A 290 -21.19 -7.42 7.33
N TYR A 291 -20.13 -8.17 7.66
CA TYR A 291 -19.33 -7.94 8.86
C TYR A 291 -18.59 -6.59 8.80
N LEU A 292 -17.82 -6.32 7.73
CA LEU A 292 -17.07 -5.07 7.60
C LEU A 292 -17.98 -3.83 7.52
N ILE A 293 -19.14 -3.93 6.84
CA ILE A 293 -20.12 -2.84 6.79
C ILE A 293 -20.61 -2.52 8.21
N LYS A 294 -20.92 -3.56 9.00
CA LYS A 294 -21.34 -3.39 10.40
C LYS A 294 -20.28 -2.72 11.27
N LYS A 295 -18.99 -3.00 11.01
CA LYS A 295 -17.86 -2.48 11.78
C LYS A 295 -17.48 -1.06 11.38
N PHE A 296 -17.27 -0.83 10.11
CA PHE A 296 -16.74 0.44 9.60
C PHE A 296 -17.84 1.47 9.31
N GLY A 297 -19.02 1.03 8.85
CA GLY A 297 -20.10 1.91 8.41
C GLY A 297 -20.81 2.68 9.53
N VAL A 298 -20.42 2.49 10.77
CA VAL A 298 -20.89 3.26 11.93
C VAL A 298 -19.89 4.34 12.37
N LEU A 299 -18.69 4.39 11.76
CA LEU A 299 -17.65 5.34 12.11
C LEU A 299 -17.85 6.65 11.33
N PRO A 300 -18.07 7.81 12.00
CA PRO A 300 -18.47 9.05 11.32
C PRO A 300 -17.41 9.63 10.38
N HIS A 301 -16.12 9.31 10.60
CA HIS A 301 -14.99 9.77 9.80
C HIS A 301 -14.61 8.80 8.67
N VAL A 302 -15.37 7.71 8.50
CA VAL A 302 -15.10 6.69 7.49
C VAL A 302 -16.20 6.70 6.43
N ALA A 303 -15.80 6.78 5.16
CA ALA A 303 -16.69 6.56 4.03
C ALA A 303 -16.28 5.26 3.30
N MET A 304 -17.22 4.32 3.18
CA MET A 304 -17.00 3.05 2.50
C MET A 304 -17.57 3.06 1.08
N TYR A 305 -16.80 2.48 0.15
CA TYR A 305 -17.21 2.21 -1.22
C TYR A 305 -16.97 0.73 -1.54
N LEU A 306 -18.02 0.03 -1.91
CA LEU A 306 -17.95 -1.37 -2.35
C LEU A 306 -17.54 -1.41 -3.82
N ASP A 307 -16.67 -2.33 -4.18
CA ASP A 307 -16.30 -2.51 -5.58
C ASP A 307 -17.45 -3.09 -6.41
N ILE A 308 -17.64 -2.56 -7.63
CA ILE A 308 -18.65 -2.99 -8.60
C ILE A 308 -18.03 -3.44 -9.93
N GLY A 309 -16.76 -3.86 -9.91
CA GLY A 309 -16.04 -4.25 -11.13
C GLY A 309 -15.90 -3.08 -12.11
N HIS A 310 -16.20 -3.33 -13.37
CA HIS A 310 -16.04 -2.33 -14.43
C HIS A 310 -17.03 -2.56 -15.57
N ALA A 311 -17.09 -1.61 -16.51
CA ALA A 311 -18.03 -1.63 -17.61
C ALA A 311 -17.97 -2.93 -18.44
N PHE A 312 -16.79 -3.45 -18.72
CA PHE A 312 -16.60 -4.71 -19.47
C PHE A 312 -16.81 -5.98 -18.63
N TRP A 313 -17.25 -5.86 -17.40
CA TRP A 313 -17.65 -6.98 -16.55
C TRP A 313 -19.15 -6.96 -16.22
N LEU A 314 -19.63 -5.90 -15.62
CA LEU A 314 -21.03 -5.78 -15.20
C LEU A 314 -21.87 -4.85 -16.10
N GLY A 315 -21.34 -4.36 -17.24
CA GLY A 315 -22.01 -3.40 -18.10
C GLY A 315 -23.26 -3.91 -18.83
N TRP A 316 -23.47 -5.24 -18.96
CA TRP A 316 -24.65 -5.82 -19.58
C TRP A 316 -25.89 -5.71 -18.66
N ASP A 317 -27.07 -5.54 -19.26
CA ASP A 317 -28.32 -5.30 -18.54
C ASP A 317 -28.62 -6.38 -17.50
N ASP A 318 -28.47 -7.66 -17.86
CA ASP A 318 -28.71 -8.80 -16.96
C ASP A 318 -27.72 -8.84 -15.78
N ASN A 319 -26.46 -8.48 -16.03
CA ASN A 319 -25.44 -8.43 -14.98
C ASN A 319 -25.74 -7.30 -13.99
N ARG A 320 -26.12 -6.10 -14.46
CA ARG A 320 -26.47 -4.98 -13.60
C ARG A 320 -27.72 -5.26 -12.76
N GLU A 321 -28.75 -5.93 -13.34
CA GLU A 321 -29.94 -6.33 -12.60
C GLU A 321 -29.60 -7.31 -11.46
N LYS A 322 -28.76 -8.33 -11.76
CA LYS A 322 -28.28 -9.28 -10.75
C LYS A 322 -27.45 -8.57 -9.69
N ALA A 323 -26.55 -7.66 -10.09
CA ALA A 323 -25.74 -6.85 -9.18
C ALA A 323 -26.64 -6.08 -8.20
N GLY A 324 -27.67 -5.40 -8.67
CA GLY A 324 -28.64 -4.71 -7.79
C GLY A 324 -29.15 -5.59 -6.65
N LYS A 325 -29.48 -6.84 -6.93
CA LYS A 325 -29.96 -7.81 -5.92
C LYS A 325 -28.87 -8.22 -4.93
N VAL A 326 -27.66 -8.52 -5.42
CA VAL A 326 -26.53 -8.95 -4.59
C VAL A 326 -26.11 -7.83 -3.63
N TYR A 327 -25.90 -6.63 -4.16
CA TYR A 327 -25.45 -5.48 -3.36
C TYR A 327 -26.51 -5.01 -2.36
N ALA A 328 -27.79 -4.96 -2.74
CA ALA A 328 -28.86 -4.63 -1.80
C ALA A 328 -28.94 -5.64 -0.63
N LYS A 329 -28.77 -6.94 -0.91
CA LYS A 329 -28.73 -7.99 0.13
C LYS A 329 -27.56 -7.77 1.10
N VAL A 330 -26.36 -7.54 0.59
CA VAL A 330 -25.16 -7.34 1.41
C VAL A 330 -25.28 -6.10 2.28
N ILE A 331 -25.69 -4.98 1.70
CA ILE A 331 -25.84 -3.71 2.43
C ILE A 331 -26.88 -3.85 3.55
N SER A 332 -28.03 -4.49 3.27
CA SER A 332 -29.05 -4.73 4.29
C SER A 332 -28.57 -5.65 5.42
N SER A 333 -27.75 -6.66 5.09
CA SER A 333 -27.17 -7.58 6.08
C SER A 333 -26.12 -6.92 6.97
N GLY A 334 -25.47 -5.86 6.50
CA GLY A 334 -24.50 -5.06 7.25
C GLY A 334 -25.08 -3.97 8.14
N ALA A 335 -26.42 -3.83 8.19
CA ALA A 335 -27.07 -2.81 9.02
C ALA A 335 -26.70 -2.96 10.51
N PRO A 336 -26.53 -1.86 11.30
CA PRO A 336 -26.83 -0.47 10.97
C PRO A 336 -25.69 0.27 10.26
N GLY A 337 -24.60 -0.38 9.86
CA GLY A 337 -23.53 0.24 9.10
C GLY A 337 -24.01 0.84 7.77
N LYS A 338 -23.37 1.91 7.38
CA LYS A 338 -23.71 2.64 6.15
C LYS A 338 -22.61 2.49 5.12
N VAL A 339 -22.99 2.33 3.87
CA VAL A 339 -22.13 2.39 2.70
C VAL A 339 -22.33 3.76 2.05
N ARG A 340 -21.25 4.48 1.73
CA ARG A 340 -21.33 5.76 1.01
C ARG A 340 -21.68 5.52 -0.45
N GLY A 341 -21.05 4.52 -1.07
CA GLY A 341 -21.23 4.29 -2.49
C GLY A 341 -20.40 3.10 -3.00
N PHE A 342 -19.92 3.23 -4.22
CA PHE A 342 -19.29 2.15 -4.96
C PHE A 342 -18.03 2.63 -5.68
N THR A 343 -17.10 1.71 -5.96
CA THR A 343 -15.95 1.96 -6.84
C THR A 343 -16.06 1.14 -8.10
N ASP A 344 -15.64 1.72 -9.20
CA ASP A 344 -15.54 1.05 -10.48
C ASP A 344 -14.13 1.11 -11.06
N ASN A 345 -13.87 0.22 -12.01
CA ASN A 345 -12.63 0.16 -12.76
C ASN A 345 -11.36 -0.08 -11.90
N VAL A 346 -11.52 -0.54 -10.65
CA VAL A 346 -10.40 -0.84 -9.76
C VAL A 346 -9.50 -1.88 -10.43
N ALA A 347 -8.21 -1.57 -10.49
CA ALA A 347 -7.20 -2.41 -11.14
C ALA A 347 -7.49 -2.77 -12.61
N ASN A 348 -8.28 -1.97 -13.33
CA ASN A 348 -8.66 -2.20 -14.72
C ASN A 348 -8.24 -1.05 -15.64
N TYR A 349 -8.62 -1.12 -16.91
CA TYR A 349 -8.13 -0.27 -18.00
C TYR A 349 -9.25 0.32 -18.86
N THR A 350 -10.51 0.15 -18.48
CA THR A 350 -11.63 0.65 -19.27
C THR A 350 -11.64 2.18 -19.26
N PRO A 351 -11.72 2.84 -20.43
CA PRO A 351 -11.67 4.31 -20.48
C PRO A 351 -12.88 4.93 -19.78
N TRP A 352 -12.67 6.11 -19.20
CA TRP A 352 -13.78 6.90 -18.63
C TRP A 352 -14.86 7.19 -19.66
N GLU A 353 -14.47 7.67 -20.83
CA GLU A 353 -15.35 7.93 -21.96
C GLU A 353 -14.60 7.69 -23.26
N ASP A 354 -15.17 6.90 -24.15
CA ASP A 354 -14.65 6.71 -25.50
C ASP A 354 -15.75 6.91 -26.53
N PRO A 355 -15.78 8.05 -27.22
CA PRO A 355 -16.80 8.34 -28.22
C PRO A 355 -16.73 7.41 -29.46
N THR A 356 -15.61 6.68 -29.61
CA THR A 356 -15.42 5.73 -30.73
C THR A 356 -15.99 4.36 -30.41
N LEU A 357 -16.27 4.05 -29.13
CA LEU A 357 -16.87 2.80 -28.73
C LEU A 357 -18.37 2.81 -29.03
N SER A 358 -18.81 1.79 -29.73
CA SER A 358 -20.20 1.57 -30.05
C SER A 358 -20.72 0.28 -29.41
N ARG A 359 -22.03 0.12 -29.35
CA ARG A 359 -22.63 -1.16 -29.01
C ARG A 359 -22.60 -2.05 -30.27
N GLY A 360 -21.61 -2.92 -30.37
CA GLY A 360 -21.40 -3.78 -31.53
C GLY A 360 -20.64 -5.06 -31.18
N PRO A 361 -20.31 -5.89 -32.17
CA PRO A 361 -19.58 -7.14 -31.96
C PRO A 361 -18.26 -6.97 -31.23
N GLU A 362 -17.57 -5.85 -31.47
CA GLU A 362 -16.28 -5.50 -30.86
C GLU A 362 -16.37 -5.25 -29.34
N THR A 363 -17.58 -4.99 -28.85
CA THR A 363 -17.86 -4.82 -27.41
C THR A 363 -18.82 -5.90 -26.89
N GLU A 364 -19.00 -6.99 -27.63
CA GLU A 364 -19.96 -8.06 -27.32
C GLU A 364 -21.36 -7.53 -27.02
N TRP A 365 -21.78 -6.52 -27.76
CA TRP A 365 -23.08 -5.83 -27.61
C TRP A 365 -23.31 -5.21 -26.21
N ASN A 366 -22.23 -4.94 -25.48
CA ASN A 366 -22.31 -4.27 -24.19
C ASN A 366 -22.95 -2.87 -24.33
N PRO A 367 -24.06 -2.57 -23.63
CA PRO A 367 -24.68 -1.24 -23.67
C PRO A 367 -23.85 -0.16 -22.96
N CYS A 368 -22.84 -0.57 -22.15
CA CYS A 368 -21.99 0.30 -21.37
C CYS A 368 -20.51 0.05 -21.73
N PRO A 369 -20.03 0.49 -22.91
CA PRO A 369 -18.67 0.19 -23.36
C PRO A 369 -17.59 1.10 -22.73
N ASP A 370 -17.96 1.97 -21.81
CA ASP A 370 -17.06 2.82 -21.01
C ASP A 370 -17.62 3.06 -19.60
N GLU A 371 -16.77 3.55 -18.69
CA GLU A 371 -17.16 3.69 -17.28
C GLU A 371 -18.22 4.78 -17.07
N LYS A 372 -18.21 5.85 -17.85
CA LYS A 372 -19.22 6.88 -17.75
C LYS A 372 -20.63 6.34 -18.00
N ARG A 373 -20.82 5.57 -19.08
CA ARG A 373 -22.12 4.94 -19.42
C ARG A 373 -22.48 3.87 -18.40
N TYR A 374 -21.50 3.12 -17.92
CA TYR A 374 -21.70 2.11 -16.89
C TYR A 374 -22.23 2.73 -15.60
N LEU A 375 -21.58 3.78 -15.07
CA LEU A 375 -22.03 4.44 -13.85
C LEU A 375 -23.41 5.11 -14.01
N GLN A 376 -23.72 5.65 -15.19
CA GLN A 376 -25.04 6.20 -15.49
C GLN A 376 -26.16 5.14 -15.48
N ALA A 377 -25.85 3.92 -15.95
CA ALA A 377 -26.78 2.81 -16.00
C ALA A 377 -26.94 2.16 -14.62
N ILE A 378 -25.84 1.73 -13.98
CA ILE A 378 -25.89 1.00 -12.72
C ILE A 378 -26.45 1.86 -11.57
N GLN A 379 -26.28 3.20 -11.61
CA GLN A 379 -26.91 4.10 -10.66
C GLN A 379 -28.43 3.94 -10.64
N LYS A 380 -29.03 3.84 -11.82
CA LYS A 380 -30.49 3.66 -11.97
C LYS A 380 -30.91 2.28 -11.47
N ASP A 381 -30.14 1.25 -11.83
CA ASP A 381 -30.44 -0.14 -11.47
C ASP A 381 -30.33 -0.33 -9.95
N PHE A 382 -29.29 0.23 -9.31
CA PHE A 382 -29.12 0.17 -7.86
C PHE A 382 -30.22 0.93 -7.09
N LYS A 383 -30.61 2.11 -7.57
CA LYS A 383 -31.77 2.83 -7.00
C LYS A 383 -33.07 2.03 -7.14
N SER A 384 -33.26 1.38 -8.28
CA SER A 384 -34.43 0.51 -8.52
C SER A 384 -34.41 -0.72 -7.61
N ALA A 385 -33.24 -1.23 -7.24
CA ALA A 385 -33.06 -2.30 -6.27
C ALA A 385 -33.23 -1.84 -4.81
N GLY A 386 -33.51 -0.56 -4.54
CA GLY A 386 -33.75 0.00 -3.21
C GLY A 386 -32.51 0.51 -2.49
N ILE A 387 -31.35 0.56 -3.14
CA ILE A 387 -30.13 1.12 -2.56
C ILE A 387 -30.24 2.64 -2.53
N GLN A 388 -30.19 3.23 -1.34
CA GLN A 388 -30.42 4.66 -1.14
C GLN A 388 -29.21 5.53 -1.45
N SER A 389 -28.01 5.10 -1.02
CA SER A 389 -26.75 5.84 -1.20
C SER A 389 -26.00 5.26 -2.38
N VAL A 390 -26.03 5.95 -3.52
CA VAL A 390 -25.41 5.50 -4.78
C VAL A 390 -24.50 6.62 -5.30
N TYR A 391 -23.31 6.68 -4.73
CA TYR A 391 -22.23 7.56 -5.15
C TYR A 391 -21.07 6.72 -5.67
N PHE A 392 -20.16 7.32 -6.43
CA PHE A 392 -19.10 6.56 -7.10
C PHE A 392 -17.72 7.20 -6.93
N VAL A 393 -16.70 6.35 -6.94
CA VAL A 393 -15.30 6.70 -7.13
C VAL A 393 -14.77 5.84 -8.27
N CYS A 394 -14.28 6.47 -9.33
CA CYS A 394 -13.74 5.74 -10.47
C CYS A 394 -12.20 5.68 -10.41
N ASP A 395 -11.64 4.46 -10.57
CA ASP A 395 -10.18 4.30 -10.73
C ASP A 395 -9.75 4.77 -12.11
N THR A 396 -8.94 5.83 -12.11
CA THR A 396 -8.43 6.45 -13.32
C THR A 396 -6.91 6.32 -13.49
N SER A 397 -6.27 5.52 -12.67
CA SER A 397 -4.80 5.41 -12.66
C SER A 397 -4.23 4.88 -13.98
N ARG A 398 -4.96 3.98 -14.68
CA ARG A 398 -4.45 3.26 -15.85
C ARG A 398 -5.35 3.31 -17.08
N ASN A 399 -6.32 4.22 -17.10
CA ASN A 399 -7.34 4.29 -18.15
C ASN A 399 -7.27 5.55 -19.04
N GLY A 400 -6.17 6.31 -18.98
CA GLY A 400 -6.00 7.54 -19.77
C GLY A 400 -5.80 7.32 -21.26
N LYS A 401 -5.51 6.11 -21.67
CA LYS A 401 -5.44 5.70 -23.06
C LYS A 401 -6.15 4.38 -23.26
N LYS A 402 -6.96 4.29 -24.31
CA LYS A 402 -7.63 3.05 -24.69
C LYS A 402 -6.57 1.97 -24.98
N VAL A 403 -6.71 0.83 -24.33
CA VAL A 403 -5.92 -0.37 -24.60
C VAL A 403 -6.59 -1.23 -25.67
N ASP A 404 -5.80 -1.92 -26.46
CA ASP A 404 -6.29 -2.74 -27.59
C ASP A 404 -6.61 -4.17 -27.12
N ARG A 405 -7.71 -4.34 -26.38
CA ARG A 405 -8.21 -5.64 -25.94
C ARG A 405 -8.79 -6.41 -27.12
N LYS A 406 -8.50 -7.70 -27.19
CA LYS A 406 -9.13 -8.63 -28.16
C LYS A 406 -10.44 -9.19 -27.59
N HIS A 407 -10.55 -9.24 -26.28
CA HIS A 407 -11.70 -9.71 -25.54
C HIS A 407 -11.96 -8.81 -24.31
N PRO A 408 -13.23 -8.52 -23.96
CA PRO A 408 -13.55 -7.68 -22.78
C PRO A 408 -12.94 -8.16 -21.47
N GLY A 409 -12.76 -9.47 -21.30
CA GLY A 409 -12.18 -10.08 -20.11
C GLY A 409 -10.65 -9.99 -19.99
N GLU A 410 -9.92 -9.39 -20.93
CA GLU A 410 -8.47 -9.22 -20.82
C GLU A 410 -8.14 -8.11 -19.82
N TRP A 411 -7.57 -8.50 -18.68
CA TRP A 411 -7.35 -7.60 -17.56
C TRP A 411 -5.87 -7.47 -17.13
N CYS A 412 -4.98 -8.43 -17.46
CA CYS A 412 -3.65 -8.47 -16.87
C CYS A 412 -2.64 -7.63 -17.67
N ASN A 413 -1.94 -6.72 -16.99
CA ASN A 413 -0.78 -5.94 -17.48
C ASN A 413 -0.92 -5.45 -18.93
N GLN A 414 -2.03 -4.85 -19.29
CA GLN A 414 -2.34 -4.48 -20.67
C GLN A 414 -1.28 -3.59 -21.31
N THR A 415 -0.90 -3.90 -22.55
CA THR A 415 -0.02 -3.05 -23.34
C THR A 415 -0.77 -1.80 -23.82
N GLY A 416 -0.05 -0.70 -24.03
CA GLY A 416 -0.63 0.56 -24.48
C GLY A 416 -1.23 1.42 -23.39
N VAL A 417 -1.18 1.00 -22.11
CA VAL A 417 -1.71 1.73 -20.96
C VAL A 417 -1.21 3.18 -20.90
N GLY A 418 -2.05 4.07 -20.40
CA GLY A 418 -1.71 5.46 -20.09
C GLY A 418 -2.40 5.90 -18.79
N ILE A 419 -1.72 6.77 -18.04
CA ILE A 419 -2.32 7.39 -16.86
C ILE A 419 -3.51 8.25 -17.28
N GLY A 420 -4.62 8.12 -16.55
CA GLY A 420 -5.83 8.91 -16.75
C GLY A 420 -5.91 10.16 -15.88
N ALA A 421 -7.12 10.59 -15.63
CA ALA A 421 -7.39 11.79 -14.84
C ALA A 421 -6.77 11.71 -13.45
N ARG A 422 -6.24 12.82 -12.98
CA ARG A 422 -5.65 12.94 -11.63
C ARG A 422 -6.71 12.78 -10.54
N PRO A 423 -6.32 12.34 -9.34
CA PRO A 423 -7.19 12.35 -8.17
C PRO A 423 -7.84 13.72 -7.96
N GLN A 424 -9.15 13.79 -7.96
CA GLN A 424 -9.91 15.02 -7.80
C GLN A 424 -11.36 14.74 -7.39
N ALA A 425 -11.91 15.61 -6.54
CA ALA A 425 -13.31 15.56 -6.14
C ALA A 425 -14.23 16.12 -7.23
N SER A 426 -15.45 15.56 -7.33
CA SER A 426 -16.53 16.05 -8.20
C SER A 426 -16.07 16.35 -9.63
N PRO A 427 -15.43 15.40 -10.33
CA PRO A 427 -14.66 15.66 -11.54
C PRO A 427 -15.51 15.99 -12.78
N VAL A 428 -16.82 15.67 -12.75
CA VAL A 428 -17.71 15.77 -13.92
C VAL A 428 -18.95 16.55 -13.58
N SER A 429 -19.14 17.68 -14.22
CA SER A 429 -20.36 18.51 -14.08
C SER A 429 -21.58 17.72 -14.55
N GLY A 430 -22.69 17.78 -13.77
CA GLY A 430 -23.93 17.06 -14.05
C GLY A 430 -23.91 15.58 -13.62
N MET A 431 -22.84 15.15 -12.94
CA MET A 431 -22.74 13.83 -12.30
C MET A 431 -22.41 13.99 -10.81
N GLU A 432 -23.30 14.65 -10.06
CA GLU A 432 -23.10 14.94 -8.62
C GLU A 432 -23.02 13.67 -7.75
N TYR A 433 -23.35 12.52 -8.32
CA TYR A 433 -23.17 11.21 -7.72
C TYR A 433 -21.77 10.61 -7.97
N LEU A 434 -20.91 11.24 -8.76
CA LEU A 434 -19.50 10.90 -8.90
C LEU A 434 -18.68 11.72 -7.89
N ASP A 435 -18.33 11.09 -6.78
CA ASP A 435 -17.59 11.74 -5.70
C ASP A 435 -16.16 12.09 -6.10
N ALA A 436 -15.49 11.19 -6.81
CA ALA A 436 -14.10 11.42 -7.23
C ALA A 436 -13.66 10.59 -8.44
N PHE A 437 -12.65 11.10 -9.15
CA PHE A 437 -11.63 10.28 -9.80
C PHE A 437 -10.50 10.06 -8.81
N TYR A 438 -9.96 8.84 -8.76
CA TYR A 438 -8.86 8.53 -7.86
C TYR A 438 -7.95 7.47 -8.47
N TRP A 439 -6.69 7.42 -8.05
CA TRP A 439 -5.77 6.37 -8.45
C TRP A 439 -5.80 5.27 -7.38
N ILE A 440 -6.63 4.27 -7.61
CA ILE A 440 -6.85 3.19 -6.64
C ILE A 440 -5.78 2.12 -6.81
N LYS A 441 -5.59 1.58 -8.02
CA LYS A 441 -4.44 0.70 -8.32
C LYS A 441 -3.28 1.54 -8.82
N PRO A 442 -2.18 1.67 -8.06
CA PRO A 442 -1.05 2.46 -8.49
C PRO A 442 -0.46 1.96 -9.82
N LEU A 443 -0.13 2.89 -10.71
CA LEU A 443 0.60 2.53 -11.92
C LEU A 443 2.02 2.10 -11.57
N GLY A 444 2.48 1.00 -12.14
CA GLY A 444 3.81 0.42 -11.89
C GLY A 444 3.75 -0.88 -11.12
N GLU A 445 2.69 -1.15 -10.37
CA GLU A 445 2.47 -2.45 -9.76
C GLU A 445 1.86 -3.44 -10.76
N SER A 446 2.46 -4.63 -10.87
CA SER A 446 1.99 -5.70 -11.75
C SER A 446 0.64 -6.26 -11.34
N ASP A 447 -0.14 -6.71 -12.32
CA ASP A 447 -1.39 -7.47 -12.09
C ASP A 447 -1.12 -8.98 -11.91
N GLY A 448 0.03 -9.48 -12.38
CA GLY A 448 0.40 -10.88 -12.26
C GLY A 448 1.57 -11.27 -13.14
N THR A 449 2.21 -12.37 -12.79
CA THR A 449 3.39 -12.86 -13.50
C THR A 449 3.06 -13.42 -14.89
N SER A 450 3.97 -13.20 -15.83
CA SER A 450 3.93 -13.85 -17.14
C SER A 450 4.75 -15.15 -17.22
N ASP A 451 5.31 -15.63 -16.10
CA ASP A 451 6.03 -16.89 -16.02
C ASP A 451 5.04 -18.05 -15.86
N GLU A 452 4.87 -18.83 -16.94
CA GLU A 452 3.94 -19.98 -16.98
C GLU A 452 4.28 -21.08 -15.97
N SER A 453 5.48 -21.09 -15.40
CA SER A 453 5.89 -22.06 -14.38
C SER A 453 5.56 -21.61 -12.95
N ALA A 454 5.18 -20.35 -12.76
CA ALA A 454 4.87 -19.80 -11.45
C ALA A 454 3.54 -20.35 -10.90
N ALA A 455 3.48 -20.57 -9.58
CA ALA A 455 2.30 -21.13 -8.91
C ALA A 455 1.04 -20.25 -9.07
N ARG A 456 1.21 -18.94 -9.21
CA ARG A 456 0.13 -17.96 -9.38
C ARG A 456 0.01 -17.44 -10.83
N PHE A 457 0.54 -18.19 -11.81
CA PHE A 457 0.37 -17.83 -13.21
C PHE A 457 -1.11 -17.88 -13.60
N ASP A 458 -1.60 -16.80 -14.18
CA ASP A 458 -2.93 -16.72 -14.79
C ASP A 458 -2.80 -16.59 -16.30
N GLY A 459 -3.64 -17.32 -17.06
CA GLY A 459 -3.59 -17.34 -18.52
C GLY A 459 -3.72 -15.97 -19.17
N TYR A 460 -4.45 -15.03 -18.55
CA TYR A 460 -4.56 -13.65 -19.03
C TYR A 460 -3.24 -12.88 -18.93
N CYS A 461 -2.36 -13.21 -17.98
CA CYS A 461 -1.02 -12.61 -17.86
C CYS A 461 -0.03 -13.16 -18.90
N GLY A 462 -0.32 -14.34 -19.48
CA GLY A 462 0.40 -14.90 -20.61
C GLY A 462 -0.10 -14.44 -21.99
N HIS A 463 -1.26 -13.75 -22.06
CA HIS A 463 -1.92 -13.38 -23.31
C HIS A 463 -1.08 -12.41 -24.17
N GLU A 464 -1.39 -12.33 -25.47
CA GLU A 464 -0.65 -11.46 -26.41
C GLU A 464 -0.78 -9.98 -26.13
N THR A 465 -1.89 -9.55 -25.51
CA THR A 465 -2.15 -8.15 -25.11
C THR A 465 -1.49 -7.77 -23.79
N ALA A 466 -1.04 -8.74 -22.99
CA ALA A 466 -0.31 -8.52 -21.77
C ALA A 466 1.15 -8.14 -22.02
N MET A 467 1.66 -7.17 -21.30
CA MET A 467 3.09 -6.78 -21.34
C MET A 467 3.94 -7.86 -20.67
N LYS A 468 5.00 -8.29 -21.34
CA LYS A 468 5.92 -9.36 -20.88
C LYS A 468 7.38 -8.95 -21.01
N PRO A 469 8.31 -9.51 -20.20
CA PRO A 469 8.06 -10.31 -19.00
C PRO A 469 7.48 -9.43 -17.88
N ALA A 470 6.53 -9.96 -17.10
CA ALA A 470 5.90 -9.31 -15.98
C ALA A 470 6.23 -10.03 -14.67
N PRO A 471 6.47 -9.31 -13.56
CA PRO A 471 6.67 -9.90 -12.24
C PRO A 471 5.34 -10.34 -11.61
N GLU A 472 5.39 -10.94 -10.43
CA GLU A 472 4.23 -11.31 -9.62
C GLU A 472 3.33 -10.11 -9.32
N ALA A 473 2.04 -10.39 -9.05
CA ALA A 473 1.07 -9.37 -8.66
C ALA A 473 1.57 -8.53 -7.48
N GLY A 474 1.42 -7.22 -7.57
CA GLY A 474 1.86 -6.24 -6.56
C GLY A 474 3.34 -5.87 -6.63
N GLN A 475 4.18 -6.59 -7.37
CA GLN A 475 5.59 -6.21 -7.56
C GLN A 475 5.75 -5.10 -8.60
N TRP A 476 6.80 -4.29 -8.44
CA TRP A 476 7.09 -3.19 -9.36
C TRP A 476 7.41 -3.69 -10.78
N PHE A 477 6.72 -3.10 -11.76
CA PHE A 477 6.86 -3.40 -13.17
C PHE A 477 7.33 -2.18 -13.97
N GLN A 478 8.63 -1.95 -14.00
CA GLN A 478 9.27 -0.77 -14.58
C GLN A 478 8.76 -0.42 -15.98
N LYS A 479 8.73 -1.40 -16.89
CA LYS A 479 8.29 -1.17 -18.28
C LYS A 479 6.83 -0.70 -18.37
N HIS A 480 5.96 -1.23 -17.52
CA HIS A 480 4.54 -0.85 -17.49
C HIS A 480 4.38 0.57 -16.95
N PHE A 481 5.15 0.93 -15.92
CA PHE A 481 5.21 2.29 -15.39
C PHE A 481 5.68 3.29 -16.45
N GLU A 482 6.83 3.03 -17.11
CA GLU A 482 7.34 3.91 -18.17
C GLU A 482 6.36 4.09 -19.33
N GLN A 483 5.69 3.02 -19.75
CA GLN A 483 4.67 3.09 -20.77
C GLN A 483 3.49 3.96 -20.34
N GLY A 484 3.01 3.77 -19.09
CA GLY A 484 1.88 4.51 -18.55
C GLY A 484 2.13 6.01 -18.47
N ILE A 485 3.31 6.42 -17.98
CA ILE A 485 3.67 7.85 -17.93
C ILE A 485 3.96 8.44 -19.32
N LYS A 486 4.50 7.64 -20.25
CA LYS A 486 4.69 8.07 -21.65
C LYS A 486 3.36 8.39 -22.32
N ASN A 487 2.35 7.57 -22.10
CA ASN A 487 1.02 7.66 -22.68
C ASN A 487 0.02 8.45 -21.82
N ALA A 488 0.48 9.12 -20.76
CA ALA A 488 -0.41 9.84 -19.84
C ALA A 488 -1.35 10.79 -20.57
N ASN A 489 -2.63 10.81 -20.17
CA ASN A 489 -3.66 11.70 -20.66
C ASN A 489 -4.69 12.00 -19.55
N PRO A 490 -4.73 13.24 -19.01
CA PRO A 490 -3.79 14.32 -19.28
C PRO A 490 -2.39 14.01 -18.74
N PRO A 491 -1.34 14.59 -19.33
CA PRO A 491 0.05 14.33 -18.95
C PRO A 491 0.41 14.91 -17.59
#